data_02ac5df44b68b1ea83219adb508a2d52
#
_entry.id   02ac5df44b68b1ea83219adb508a2d52
#
_cell.length_a   1.000
_cell.length_b   1.000
_cell.length_c   1.000
_cell.angle_alpha   90.00
_cell.angle_beta   90.00
_cell.angle_gamma   90.00
#
_symmetry.space_group_name_H-M   'P 1'
#
loop_
_entity.id
_entity.type
_entity.pdbx_description
1 polymer ?
#
loop_
_entity_poly.entity_id
_entity_poly.type
_entity_poly.pdbx_seq_one_letter_code
_entity_poly.pdbx_strand_id
1 'polypeptide(L)'
;MLENVKALVSKKFLPLFQKWCDELDGYGYTNYWQVLNAKDYGVPQNRERVFLISVRKDMIGNFPYGYKFPKPFPLERHLGDVLEPECDVPRSYYISEKSKAYFKEHCDIDMIKLLGDV
;
A
#
# COMPACT_ATOMS: atom_id res chain seq x y z
N MET A 1 7.72 -3.45 14.51
CA MET A 1 6.83 -3.41 13.34
C MET A 1 7.65 -3.19 12.08
N LEU A 2 7.34 -3.90 11.00
CA LEU A 2 7.92 -3.71 9.68
C LEU A 2 6.79 -3.51 8.66
N GLU A 3 6.99 -2.61 7.72
CA GLU A 3 6.17 -2.44 6.51
C GLU A 3 7.05 -2.64 5.27
N ASN A 4 6.53 -3.33 4.25
CA ASN A 4 7.24 -3.52 2.99
C ASN A 4 6.26 -3.74 1.83
N VAL A 5 6.79 -3.79 0.61
CA VAL A 5 6.00 -4.11 -0.58
C VAL A 5 5.43 -5.54 -0.52
N LYS A 6 4.24 -5.75 -1.08
CA LYS A 6 3.58 -7.07 -1.16
C LYS A 6 4.48 -8.15 -1.75
N ALA A 7 5.41 -7.78 -2.64
CA ALA A 7 6.35 -8.72 -3.26
C ALA A 7 7.17 -9.53 -2.24
N LEU A 8 7.40 -9.01 -1.03
CA LEU A 8 8.11 -9.70 0.05
C LEU A 8 7.45 -11.04 0.44
N VAL A 9 6.13 -11.14 0.29
CA VAL A 9 5.36 -12.37 0.58
C VAL A 9 4.87 -13.06 -0.70
N SER A 10 5.47 -12.76 -1.85
CA SER A 10 5.24 -13.48 -3.09
C SER A 10 5.80 -14.91 -3.01
N LYS A 11 5.33 -15.81 -3.88
CA LYS A 11 5.79 -17.21 -3.94
C LYS A 11 7.33 -17.34 -3.95
N LYS A 12 8.02 -16.40 -4.58
CA LYS A 12 9.49 -16.39 -4.69
C LYS A 12 10.17 -16.05 -3.36
N PHE A 13 9.64 -15.08 -2.63
CA PHE A 13 10.29 -14.55 -1.42
C PHE A 13 9.69 -15.06 -0.10
N LEU A 14 8.48 -15.66 -0.15
CA LEU A 14 7.78 -16.17 1.03
C LEU A 14 8.63 -17.13 1.87
N PRO A 15 9.40 -18.08 1.29
CA PRO A 15 10.24 -18.97 2.09
C PRO A 15 11.32 -18.23 2.87
N LEU A 16 11.93 -17.19 2.30
CA LEU A 16 12.92 -16.37 2.98
C LEU A 16 12.29 -15.51 4.09
N PHE A 17 11.11 -14.95 3.81
CA PHE A 17 10.34 -14.19 4.79
C PHE A 17 9.92 -15.06 5.97
N GLN A 18 9.49 -16.31 5.72
CA GLN A 18 9.14 -17.27 6.74
C GLN A 18 10.35 -17.60 7.63
N LYS A 19 11.50 -17.91 7.02
CA LYS A 19 12.74 -18.18 7.75
C LYS A 19 13.12 -17.01 8.67
N TRP A 20 12.95 -15.79 8.21
CA TRP A 20 13.18 -14.61 9.03
C TRP A 20 12.21 -14.50 10.20
N CYS A 21 10.93 -14.80 10.00
CA CYS A 21 9.95 -14.89 11.09
C CYS A 21 10.33 -15.98 12.13
N ASP A 22 10.83 -17.13 11.65
CA ASP A 22 11.28 -18.22 12.51
C ASP A 22 12.50 -17.81 13.36
N GLU A 23 13.43 -17.06 12.79
CA GLU A 23 14.56 -16.49 13.52
C GLU A 23 14.09 -15.51 14.61
N LEU A 24 13.14 -14.63 14.30
CA LEU A 24 12.54 -13.72 15.28
C LEU A 24 11.80 -14.48 16.38
N ASP A 25 11.14 -15.59 16.05
CA ASP A 25 10.51 -16.46 17.05
C ASP A 25 11.55 -17.06 18.01
N GLY A 26 12.69 -17.49 17.48
CA GLY A 26 13.84 -17.96 18.26
C GLY A 26 14.41 -16.89 19.21
N TYR A 27 14.33 -15.61 18.86
CA TYR A 27 14.69 -14.48 19.71
C TYR A 27 13.60 -14.07 20.70
N GLY A 28 12.52 -14.82 20.80
CA GLY A 28 11.46 -14.59 21.78
C GLY A 28 10.35 -13.66 21.32
N TYR A 29 10.08 -13.59 20.01
CA TYR A 29 8.98 -12.82 19.45
C TYR A 29 7.90 -13.74 18.88
N THR A 30 6.65 -13.34 19.00
CA THR A 30 5.53 -13.91 18.23
C THR A 30 5.21 -12.99 17.07
N ASN A 31 5.12 -13.54 15.88
CA ASN A 31 5.03 -12.78 14.64
C ASN A 31 3.63 -12.88 14.03
N TYR A 32 3.06 -11.74 13.68
CA TYR A 32 1.78 -11.60 13.00
C TYR A 32 1.99 -10.77 11.75
N TRP A 33 1.58 -11.28 10.59
CA TRP A 33 1.71 -10.51 9.37
C TRP A 33 0.46 -10.59 8.50
N GLN A 34 0.20 -9.54 7.77
CA GLN A 34 -0.92 -9.44 6.84
C GLN A 34 -0.59 -8.45 5.73
N VAL A 35 -1.12 -8.70 4.53
CA VAL A 35 -1.15 -7.72 3.46
C VAL A 35 -2.38 -6.84 3.63
N LEU A 36 -2.19 -5.53 3.73
CA LEU A 36 -3.26 -4.55 3.84
C LEU A 36 -3.24 -3.65 2.62
N ASN A 37 -4.42 -3.19 2.19
CA ASN A 37 -4.55 -2.23 1.10
C ASN A 37 -5.07 -0.90 1.67
N ALA A 38 -4.39 0.20 1.35
CA ALA A 38 -4.74 1.53 1.85
C ALA A 38 -6.20 1.92 1.56
N LYS A 39 -6.76 1.50 0.42
CA LYS A 39 -8.17 1.76 0.07
C LYS A 39 -9.18 1.16 1.04
N ASP A 40 -8.80 0.08 1.73
CA ASP A 40 -9.65 -0.61 2.70
C ASP A 40 -9.61 0.06 4.08
N TYR A 41 -8.85 1.19 4.20
CA TYR A 41 -8.64 1.96 5.43
C TYR A 41 -8.79 3.47 5.23
N GLY A 42 -9.69 3.87 4.31
CA GLY A 42 -10.10 5.25 4.12
C GLY A 42 -9.16 6.12 3.29
N VAL A 43 -8.14 5.54 2.65
CA VAL A 43 -7.23 6.25 1.73
C VAL A 43 -7.62 5.94 0.28
N PRO A 44 -7.94 6.92 -0.58
CA PRO A 44 -8.32 6.70 -1.97
C PRO A 44 -7.10 6.33 -2.84
N GLN A 45 -6.36 5.31 -2.43
CA GLN A 45 -5.18 4.79 -3.11
C GLN A 45 -5.16 3.27 -3.07
N ASN A 46 -5.05 2.63 -4.22
CA ASN A 46 -4.82 1.20 -4.32
C ASN A 46 -3.34 0.90 -4.03
N ARG A 47 -3.00 0.68 -2.74
CA ARG A 47 -1.63 0.47 -2.26
C ARG A 47 -1.58 -0.71 -1.29
N GLU A 48 -1.15 -1.86 -1.81
CA GLU A 48 -0.96 -3.06 -1.00
C GLU A 48 0.44 -3.07 -0.36
N ARG A 49 0.47 -3.31 0.95
CA ARG A 49 1.70 -3.46 1.72
C ARG A 49 1.58 -4.62 2.69
N VAL A 50 2.69 -5.33 2.90
CA VAL A 50 2.79 -6.31 3.98
C VAL A 50 3.21 -5.60 5.26
N PHE A 51 2.49 -5.88 6.33
CA PHE A 51 2.82 -5.44 7.68
C PHE A 51 3.18 -6.65 8.52
N LEU A 52 4.30 -6.58 9.23
CA LEU A 52 4.72 -7.56 10.22
C LEU A 52 4.75 -6.88 11.59
N ILE A 53 4.04 -7.46 12.53
CA ILE A 53 4.04 -7.07 13.94
C ILE A 53 4.67 -8.20 14.74
N SER A 54 5.80 -7.93 15.37
CA SER A 54 6.47 -8.86 16.24
C SER A 54 6.29 -8.42 17.69
N VAL A 55 5.64 -9.24 18.50
CA VAL A 55 5.37 -8.98 19.91
C VAL A 55 6.27 -9.85 20.75
N ARG A 56 6.98 -9.29 21.72
CA ARG A 56 7.80 -10.06 22.64
C ARG A 56 6.91 -11.04 23.43
N LYS A 57 7.36 -12.27 23.60
CA LYS A 57 6.59 -13.34 24.25
C LYS A 57 6.24 -13.03 25.71
N ASP A 58 7.11 -12.28 26.40
CA ASP A 58 6.85 -11.84 27.77
C ASP A 58 5.73 -10.76 27.88
N MET A 59 5.47 -10.05 26.76
CA MET A 59 4.41 -9.05 26.68
C MET A 59 3.08 -9.60 26.15
N ILE A 60 3.07 -10.86 25.72
CA ILE A 60 1.91 -11.46 25.04
C ILE A 60 0.71 -11.62 25.98
N GLY A 61 0.93 -11.65 27.30
CA GLY A 61 -0.13 -11.67 28.32
C GLY A 61 -1.08 -10.45 28.21
N ASN A 62 -0.63 -9.34 27.65
CA ASN A 62 -1.44 -8.16 27.38
C ASN A 62 -2.35 -8.33 26.14
N PHE A 63 -2.16 -9.41 25.38
CA PHE A 63 -2.91 -9.73 24.16
C PHE A 63 -3.51 -11.14 24.27
N PRO A 64 -4.53 -11.36 25.10
CA PRO A 64 -5.04 -12.71 25.42
C PRO A 64 -5.56 -13.47 24.19
N TYR A 65 -5.87 -12.78 23.10
CA TYR A 65 -6.30 -13.36 21.83
C TYR A 65 -5.27 -13.17 20.68
N GLY A 66 -4.02 -12.82 21.04
CA GLY A 66 -2.99 -12.43 20.08
C GLY A 66 -3.24 -11.05 19.46
N TYR A 67 -2.28 -10.58 18.64
CA TYR A 67 -2.45 -9.34 17.88
C TYR A 67 -3.43 -9.56 16.73
N LYS A 68 -4.35 -8.64 16.55
CA LYS A 68 -5.31 -8.64 15.43
C LYS A 68 -5.14 -7.36 14.62
N PHE A 69 -4.99 -7.52 13.31
CA PHE A 69 -5.03 -6.37 12.42
C PHE A 69 -6.42 -5.71 12.40
N PRO A 70 -6.50 -4.39 12.19
CA PRO A 70 -7.78 -3.70 12.10
C PRO A 70 -8.63 -4.28 10.97
N LYS A 71 -9.94 -4.28 11.17
CA LYS A 71 -10.87 -4.70 10.12
C LYS A 71 -10.97 -3.63 9.04
N PRO A 72 -11.04 -4.00 7.76
CA PRO A 72 -11.31 -3.05 6.69
C PRO A 72 -12.68 -2.38 6.86
N PHE A 73 -12.81 -1.17 6.33
CA PHE A 73 -14.06 -0.42 6.28
C PHE A 73 -14.25 0.20 4.89
N PRO A 74 -15.51 0.49 4.47
CA PRO A 74 -15.79 1.05 3.15
C PRO A 74 -15.04 2.36 2.91
N LEU A 75 -14.55 2.54 1.67
CA LEU A 75 -13.95 3.79 1.23
C LEU A 75 -15.06 4.81 0.94
N GLU A 76 -15.12 5.88 1.72
CA GLU A 76 -16.09 6.97 1.55
C GLU A 76 -15.55 8.11 0.67
N ARG A 77 -14.21 8.19 0.52
CA ARG A 77 -13.52 9.23 -0.27
C ARG A 77 -12.97 8.65 -1.57
N HIS A 78 -13.10 9.41 -2.64
CA HIS A 78 -12.54 9.09 -3.96
C HIS A 78 -11.37 10.03 -4.27
N LEU A 79 -10.65 9.72 -5.34
CA LEU A 79 -9.50 10.54 -5.75
C LEU A 79 -9.93 12.00 -6.03
N GLY A 80 -11.09 12.20 -6.64
CA GLY A 80 -11.62 13.53 -6.92
C GLY A 80 -11.82 14.41 -5.68
N ASP A 81 -12.09 13.80 -4.51
CA ASP A 81 -12.30 14.52 -3.24
C ASP A 81 -11.01 15.07 -2.62
N VAL A 82 -9.85 14.64 -3.13
CA VAL A 82 -8.52 15.05 -2.64
C VAL A 82 -7.70 15.79 -3.69
N LEU A 83 -8.23 15.96 -4.90
CA LEU A 83 -7.59 16.77 -5.93
C LEU A 83 -7.84 18.26 -5.66
N GLU A 84 -6.82 19.07 -5.89
CA GLU A 84 -6.95 20.52 -5.88
C GLU A 84 -7.83 20.97 -7.04
N PRO A 85 -8.65 22.03 -6.87
CA PRO A 85 -9.40 22.63 -7.97
C PRO A 85 -8.45 23.04 -9.11
N GLU A 86 -8.82 22.76 -10.35
CA GLU A 86 -7.96 23.04 -11.52
C GLU A 86 -7.53 24.50 -11.62
N CYS A 87 -8.38 25.44 -11.17
CA CYS A 87 -8.08 26.86 -11.12
C CYS A 87 -6.95 27.24 -10.17
N ASP A 88 -6.70 26.41 -9.14
CA ASP A 88 -5.69 26.67 -8.12
C ASP A 88 -4.34 26.03 -8.45
N VAL A 89 -4.30 25.15 -9.49
CA VAL A 89 -3.08 24.46 -9.90
C VAL A 89 -2.28 25.32 -10.88
N PRO A 90 -1.03 25.73 -10.54
CA PRO A 90 -0.19 26.49 -11.44
C PRO A 90 0.10 25.75 -12.75
N ARG A 91 0.10 26.47 -13.89
CA ARG A 91 0.36 25.87 -15.20
C ARG A 91 1.69 25.10 -15.30
N SER A 92 2.66 25.45 -14.47
CA SER A 92 3.95 24.76 -14.41
C SER A 92 3.88 23.30 -13.96
N TYR A 93 2.78 22.89 -13.31
CA TYR A 93 2.55 21.49 -12.91
C TYR A 93 1.96 20.62 -14.03
N TYR A 94 1.45 21.25 -15.10
CA TYR A 94 0.93 20.52 -16.24
C TYR A 94 2.04 20.18 -17.24
N ILE A 95 1.95 18.99 -17.82
CA ILE A 95 2.87 18.57 -18.88
C ILE A 95 2.77 19.50 -20.09
N SER A 96 3.92 19.79 -20.71
CA SER A 96 3.96 20.62 -21.93
C SER A 96 3.23 19.96 -23.11
N GLU A 97 2.77 20.76 -24.07
CA GLU A 97 2.14 20.23 -25.29
C GLU A 97 3.09 19.28 -26.05
N LYS A 98 4.39 19.55 -26.02
CA LYS A 98 5.42 18.65 -26.59
C LYS A 98 5.42 17.29 -25.90
N SER A 99 5.34 17.28 -24.57
CA SER A 99 5.27 16.04 -23.78
C SER A 99 3.96 15.29 -24.01
N LYS A 100 2.82 16.02 -24.12
CA LYS A 100 1.53 15.41 -24.47
C LYS A 100 1.56 14.74 -25.86
N ALA A 101 2.18 15.37 -26.85
CA ALA A 101 2.33 14.81 -28.18
C ALA A 101 3.19 13.54 -28.15
N TYR A 102 4.31 13.57 -27.42
CA TYR A 102 5.16 12.41 -27.22
C TYR A 102 4.42 11.23 -26.59
N PHE A 103 3.64 11.47 -25.53
CA PHE A 103 2.85 10.42 -24.88
C PHE A 103 1.76 9.85 -25.76
N LYS A 104 1.10 10.69 -26.57
CA LYS A 104 0.10 10.23 -27.55
C LYS A 104 0.69 9.30 -28.62
N GLU A 105 1.96 9.50 -28.97
CA GLU A 105 2.64 8.73 -30.00
C GLU A 105 3.24 7.43 -29.47
N HIS A 106 3.68 7.39 -28.21
CA HIS A 106 4.48 6.30 -27.64
C HIS A 106 3.80 5.53 -26.49
N CYS A 107 2.67 6.01 -25.99
CA CYS A 107 1.92 5.33 -24.94
C CYS A 107 0.57 4.82 -25.44
N ASP A 108 0.19 3.65 -24.97
CA ASP A 108 -1.10 3.03 -25.32
C ASP A 108 -2.26 3.96 -24.90
N ILE A 109 -3.15 4.22 -25.85
CA ILE A 109 -4.24 5.23 -25.73
C ILE A 109 -5.15 4.97 -24.50
N ASP A 110 -5.24 3.73 -24.02
CA ASP A 110 -6.04 3.37 -22.85
C ASP A 110 -5.50 3.96 -21.53
N MET A 111 -4.20 4.20 -21.42
CA MET A 111 -3.62 4.89 -20.27
C MET A 111 -3.95 6.39 -20.26
N ILE A 112 -4.14 7.00 -21.42
CA ILE A 112 -4.49 8.43 -21.55
C ILE A 112 -5.96 8.66 -21.22
N LYS A 113 -6.85 7.71 -21.52
CA LYS A 113 -8.26 7.74 -21.10
C LYS A 113 -8.41 7.67 -19.59
N LEU A 114 -7.61 6.82 -18.92
CA LEU A 114 -7.59 6.71 -17.46
C LEU A 114 -7.16 8.01 -16.76
N LEU A 115 -6.40 8.88 -17.44
CA LEU A 115 -5.96 10.18 -16.92
C LEU A 115 -6.88 11.34 -17.37
N GLY A 116 -7.78 11.10 -18.31
CA GLY A 116 -8.67 12.12 -18.91
C GLY A 116 -10.13 12.06 -18.45
N ASP A 117 -10.53 10.96 -17.79
CA ASP A 117 -11.88 10.77 -17.24
C ASP A 117 -11.91 10.96 -15.71
N VAL A 118 -10.99 11.76 -15.18
CA VAL A 118 -10.93 12.14 -13.76
C VAL A 118 -11.59 13.48 -13.55
#